data_b69400155b7d737bdbeb691b4cd6a4b9
#
_entry.id   b69400155b7d737bdbeb691b4cd6a4b9
#
_cell.length_a   1.000
_cell.length_b   1.000
_cell.length_c   1.000
_cell.angle_alpha   90.00
_cell.angle_beta   90.00
_cell.angle_gamma   90.00
#
_symmetry.space_group_name_H-M   'P 1'
#
loop_
_entity.id
_entity.type
_entity.pdbx_description
1 polymer ?
#
loop_
_entity_poly.entity_id
_entity_poly.type
_entity_poly.pdbx_seq_one_letter_code
_entity_poly.pdbx_strand_id
1 'polypeptide(L)'
;MSDYEAHVSEVLKQVPDADPQKVAEAFSRYEKDFLIPPEDAMRSVLRRFQSDTGAPVQSNQQSAGSQRQSMPIKKVERLSDLSADDRNVEIEVEIITHNPRTTMVRGEEKIVPYGLIEDQPWSDGGSRTRWEYKDWGNNPNIAPGAVVRLEGVSVNEYQGRMSINVNQASRVVVLREGVRTVSKPGEPVEINSIKSEGSVTVVGRLLASRKDVIHRKDGSGSIDVVRGRIADDSGAIGFLSWESFDHEVGSLIKIENAQIRVFRETPEINIGSSSKIEIFHDSNFAXAEDLVARSVXRIEDLRDGSRDVEIVLEIQKMIKRDFQGKDGEAKSVWSGDVADPTGKCRCSIWFEPPFDIESTPVVVRLKGVRVRAWQGIPDITVDDDTQIEVLAAAPWGDDIDLANNVVEVALTDLSSGASRVGISTTGNVISIRXDSGIXSRCSECRRVLRDGECSVPSCSSYEGVDDVRLRMVLDDGHSTISLIVNKIATESLIGMNQEQISSNIVENGTMXFVQELRERLLGXKLRANGRTIVDEQGAMLLSXDVELXDADSVXAAAELRAKWGVV
;
A
#
# COMPACT_ATOMS: atom_id res chain seq x y z
N MET A 1 -59.41 -15.13 5.24
CA MET A 1 -59.18 -13.73 4.83
C MET A 1 -57.70 -13.61 4.62
N SER A 2 -57.29 -13.02 3.51
CA SER A 2 -55.84 -13.02 3.18
C SER A 2 -55.13 -11.96 4.00
N ASP A 3 -53.95 -12.28 4.46
CA ASP A 3 -53.11 -11.38 5.27
C ASP A 3 -52.71 -10.11 4.51
N TYR A 4 -53.07 -9.99 3.21
CA TYR A 4 -52.67 -8.89 2.34
C TYR A 4 -53.83 -7.98 1.92
N GLU A 5 -55.06 -8.10 2.51
CA GLU A 5 -56.24 -7.35 2.07
C GLU A 5 -56.02 -5.82 1.98
N ALA A 6 -55.35 -5.24 2.96
CA ALA A 6 -55.07 -3.80 2.97
C ALA A 6 -54.18 -3.39 1.81
N HIS A 7 -53.15 -4.18 1.53
CA HIS A 7 -52.18 -3.90 0.46
C HIS A 7 -52.77 -4.14 -0.93
N VAL A 8 -53.59 -5.19 -1.08
CA VAL A 8 -54.36 -5.48 -2.30
C VAL A 8 -55.29 -4.31 -2.62
N SER A 9 -56.05 -3.83 -1.60
CA SER A 9 -56.94 -2.69 -1.76
C SER A 9 -56.22 -1.43 -2.25
N GLU A 10 -55.01 -1.19 -1.76
CA GLU A 10 -54.21 -0.03 -2.15
C GLU A 10 -53.72 -0.14 -3.61
N VAL A 11 -53.35 -1.35 -4.06
CA VAL A 11 -52.98 -1.60 -5.46
C VAL A 11 -54.20 -1.39 -6.38
N LEU A 12 -55.37 -1.92 -6.01
CA LEU A 12 -56.61 -1.80 -6.78
C LEU A 12 -57.12 -0.36 -6.92
N LYS A 13 -56.82 0.53 -5.98
CA LYS A 13 -57.10 1.97 -6.12
C LYS A 13 -56.34 2.61 -7.28
N GLN A 14 -55.12 2.09 -7.57
CA GLN A 14 -54.28 2.65 -8.62
C GLN A 14 -54.34 1.85 -9.94
N VAL A 15 -54.73 0.58 -9.86
CA VAL A 15 -54.93 -0.32 -11.02
C VAL A 15 -56.25 -1.06 -10.83
N PRO A 16 -57.38 -0.40 -11.15
CA PRO A 16 -58.72 -0.98 -10.86
C PRO A 16 -59.01 -2.30 -11.62
N ASP A 17 -58.36 -2.52 -12.76
CA ASP A 17 -58.58 -3.69 -13.61
C ASP A 17 -57.69 -4.89 -13.22
N ALA A 18 -56.85 -4.76 -12.18
CA ALA A 18 -56.00 -5.86 -11.73
C ALA A 18 -56.81 -6.92 -10.98
N ASP A 19 -56.50 -8.19 -11.18
CA ASP A 19 -57.11 -9.31 -10.50
C ASP A 19 -56.67 -9.34 -9.01
N PRO A 20 -57.61 -9.18 -8.05
CA PRO A 20 -57.22 -9.16 -6.64
C PRO A 20 -56.49 -10.40 -6.14
N GLN A 21 -56.81 -11.58 -6.71
CA GLN A 21 -56.13 -12.82 -6.34
C GLN A 21 -54.68 -12.83 -6.76
N LYS A 22 -54.42 -12.38 -8.00
CA LYS A 22 -53.04 -12.30 -8.53
C LYS A 22 -52.21 -11.27 -7.79
N VAL A 23 -52.82 -10.17 -7.36
CA VAL A 23 -52.15 -9.14 -6.55
C VAL A 23 -51.74 -9.73 -5.18
N ALA A 24 -52.66 -10.47 -4.54
CA ALA A 24 -52.39 -11.14 -3.27
C ALA A 24 -51.26 -12.19 -3.40
N GLU A 25 -51.30 -12.98 -4.50
CA GLU A 25 -50.26 -13.97 -4.80
C GLU A 25 -48.89 -13.30 -5.00
N ALA A 26 -48.87 -12.14 -5.62
CA ALA A 26 -47.62 -11.39 -5.81
C ALA A 26 -47.03 -10.95 -4.46
N PHE A 27 -47.84 -10.43 -3.55
CA PHE A 27 -47.36 -10.08 -2.20
C PHE A 27 -46.86 -11.32 -1.45
N SER A 28 -47.62 -12.41 -1.51
CA SER A 28 -47.24 -13.69 -0.89
C SER A 28 -45.88 -14.18 -1.42
N ARG A 29 -45.66 -14.04 -2.72
CA ARG A 29 -44.41 -14.44 -3.35
C ARG A 29 -43.25 -13.55 -2.88
N TYR A 30 -43.43 -12.24 -2.80
CA TYR A 30 -42.40 -11.33 -2.30
C TYR A 30 -42.01 -11.67 -0.86
N GLU A 31 -43.00 -11.95 -0.02
CA GLU A 31 -42.75 -12.28 1.38
C GLU A 31 -42.09 -13.65 1.55
N LYS A 32 -42.62 -14.70 0.87
CA LYS A 32 -42.16 -16.09 1.09
C LYS A 32 -40.86 -16.43 0.33
N ASP A 33 -40.74 -15.98 -0.93
CA ASP A 33 -39.62 -16.37 -1.78
C ASP A 33 -38.44 -15.39 -1.65
N PHE A 34 -38.74 -14.12 -1.36
CA PHE A 34 -37.72 -13.07 -1.32
C PHE A 34 -37.53 -12.43 0.05
N LEU A 35 -38.36 -12.84 1.04
CA LEU A 35 -38.33 -12.32 2.42
C LEU A 35 -38.49 -10.79 2.48
N ILE A 36 -39.28 -10.21 1.56
CA ILE A 36 -39.54 -8.77 1.48
C ILE A 36 -40.95 -8.52 2.07
N PRO A 37 -41.05 -7.72 3.14
CA PRO A 37 -42.34 -7.41 3.74
C PRO A 37 -43.31 -6.74 2.75
N PRO A 38 -44.64 -6.93 2.90
CA PRO A 38 -45.64 -6.37 1.96
C PRO A 38 -45.52 -4.84 1.76
N GLU A 39 -45.16 -4.11 2.80
CA GLU A 39 -44.99 -2.65 2.73
C GLU A 39 -43.87 -2.26 1.75
N ASP A 40 -42.79 -3.00 1.76
CA ASP A 40 -41.62 -2.76 0.90
C ASP A 40 -41.85 -3.29 -0.53
N ALA A 41 -42.65 -4.38 -0.66
CA ALA A 41 -43.00 -4.96 -1.95
C ALA A 41 -44.02 -4.12 -2.73
N MET A 42 -44.76 -3.23 -2.06
CA MET A 42 -45.88 -2.47 -2.62
C MET A 42 -45.54 -1.81 -3.98
N ARG A 43 -44.42 -1.10 -4.05
CA ARG A 43 -44.02 -0.40 -5.26
C ARG A 43 -43.71 -1.35 -6.44
N SER A 44 -43.15 -2.50 -6.14
CA SER A 44 -42.79 -3.51 -7.16
C SER A 44 -44.04 -4.23 -7.67
N VAL A 45 -44.95 -4.56 -6.77
CA VAL A 45 -46.25 -5.19 -7.12
C VAL A 45 -47.06 -4.21 -7.97
N LEU A 46 -47.16 -2.96 -7.57
CA LEU A 46 -47.89 -1.93 -8.29
C LEU A 46 -47.37 -1.79 -9.72
N ARG A 47 -46.04 -1.67 -9.88
CA ARG A 47 -45.40 -1.52 -11.20
C ARG A 47 -45.69 -2.73 -12.10
N ARG A 48 -45.68 -3.94 -11.55
CA ARG A 48 -45.93 -5.16 -12.32
C ARG A 48 -47.37 -5.14 -12.90
N PHE A 49 -48.36 -4.80 -12.11
CA PHE A 49 -49.76 -4.81 -12.57
C PHE A 49 -50.08 -3.59 -13.47
N GLN A 50 -49.38 -2.47 -13.33
CA GLN A 50 -49.45 -1.35 -14.27
C GLN A 50 -48.95 -1.71 -15.65
N SER A 51 -47.90 -2.56 -15.77
CA SER A 51 -47.38 -3.01 -17.06
C SER A 51 -48.26 -4.07 -17.72
N ASP A 52 -48.95 -4.92 -16.94
CA ASP A 52 -49.78 -6.02 -17.46
C ASP A 52 -51.15 -5.55 -18.00
N THR A 53 -51.62 -4.39 -17.60
CA THR A 53 -52.91 -3.86 -18.04
C THR A 53 -52.86 -3.11 -19.38
N GLY A 54 -51.73 -3.08 -20.05
CA GLY A 54 -51.59 -2.51 -21.38
C GLY A 54 -51.93 -1.02 -21.48
N ALA A 55 -51.98 -0.32 -20.34
CA ALA A 55 -52.09 1.13 -20.35
C ALA A 55 -50.89 1.71 -21.05
N PRO A 56 -51.04 2.57 -22.08
CA PRO A 56 -49.89 3.05 -22.82
C PRO A 56 -49.01 3.81 -21.86
N VAL A 57 -47.80 3.35 -21.73
CA VAL A 57 -46.71 4.15 -21.18
C VAL A 57 -46.62 5.33 -22.15
N GLN A 58 -47.19 6.46 -21.79
CA GLN A 58 -46.96 7.69 -22.55
C GLN A 58 -45.46 7.97 -22.49
N SER A 59 -44.81 7.57 -23.54
CA SER A 59 -43.49 8.09 -23.85
C SER A 59 -43.68 9.57 -24.16
N ASN A 60 -43.66 10.39 -23.14
CA ASN A 60 -43.64 11.84 -23.33
C ASN A 60 -42.27 12.24 -23.86
N GLN A 61 -42.11 12.03 -25.18
CA GLN A 61 -41.21 12.85 -25.97
C GLN A 61 -41.96 14.13 -26.27
N GLN A 62 -42.04 15.02 -25.33
CA GLN A 62 -42.31 16.42 -25.60
C GLN A 62 -41.55 17.29 -24.61
N SER A 63 -40.60 17.99 -25.17
CA SER A 63 -39.98 19.16 -24.67
C SER A 63 -41.02 20.14 -24.09
N ALA A 64 -41.21 20.10 -22.79
CA ALA A 64 -41.78 21.20 -22.03
C ALA A 64 -41.04 21.23 -20.71
N GLY A 65 -40.32 22.30 -20.48
CA GLY A 65 -39.52 22.49 -19.29
C GLY A 65 -40.32 22.40 -18.01
N SER A 66 -40.41 21.24 -17.44
CA SER A 66 -40.68 21.15 -16.02
C SER A 66 -39.31 21.25 -15.35
N GLN A 67 -39.07 22.33 -14.68
CA GLN A 67 -37.98 22.48 -13.76
C GLN A 67 -38.09 21.36 -12.74
N ARG A 68 -37.33 20.24 -12.98
CA ARG A 68 -36.94 19.35 -11.91
C ARG A 68 -36.12 20.28 -10.97
N GLN A 69 -36.69 20.60 -9.82
CA GLN A 69 -35.93 21.22 -8.76
C GLN A 69 -34.71 20.32 -8.53
N SER A 70 -33.57 20.75 -9.02
CA SER A 70 -32.32 20.04 -8.78
C SER A 70 -32.11 20.07 -7.26
N MET A 71 -32.06 18.89 -6.66
CA MET A 71 -31.70 18.79 -5.25
C MET A 71 -30.33 19.49 -5.08
N PRO A 72 -30.20 20.33 -4.05
CA PRO A 72 -28.92 21.01 -3.84
C PRO A 72 -27.78 20.03 -3.73
N ILE A 73 -26.64 20.38 -4.32
CA ILE A 73 -25.44 19.54 -4.27
C ILE A 73 -24.89 19.61 -2.85
N LYS A 74 -24.74 18.45 -2.21
CA LYS A 74 -24.06 18.32 -0.92
C LYS A 74 -22.58 18.07 -1.17
N LYS A 75 -21.77 19.11 -0.97
CA LYS A 75 -20.31 18.97 -1.06
C LYS A 75 -19.76 18.56 0.29
N VAL A 76 -18.96 17.52 0.29
CA VAL A 76 -18.29 17.00 1.50
C VAL A 76 -16.82 16.71 1.20
N GLU A 77 -16.02 16.74 2.24
CA GLU A 77 -14.61 16.40 2.16
C GLU A 77 -14.37 14.98 2.66
N ARG A 78 -15.21 14.47 3.56
CA ARG A 78 -15.06 13.15 4.17
C ARG A 78 -16.24 12.24 3.86
N LEU A 79 -15.92 10.96 3.61
CA LEU A 79 -16.96 9.92 3.49
C LEU A 79 -17.78 9.81 4.79
N SER A 80 -17.15 10.02 5.94
CA SER A 80 -17.82 9.98 7.25
C SER A 80 -18.87 11.09 7.44
N ASP A 81 -18.87 12.13 6.62
CA ASP A 81 -19.84 13.26 6.70
C ASP A 81 -21.14 12.93 5.93
N LEU A 82 -21.18 11.77 5.29
CA LEU A 82 -22.31 11.35 4.46
C LEU A 82 -23.26 10.43 5.25
N SER A 83 -24.52 10.49 4.86
CA SER A 83 -25.59 9.66 5.43
C SER A 83 -26.31 8.88 4.33
N ALA A 84 -27.01 7.82 4.73
CA ALA A 84 -27.72 6.90 3.82
C ALA A 84 -28.74 7.57 2.89
N ASP A 85 -29.23 8.75 3.28
CA ASP A 85 -30.25 9.50 2.51
C ASP A 85 -29.67 10.49 1.51
N ASP A 86 -28.35 10.66 1.48
CA ASP A 86 -27.70 11.62 0.59
C ASP A 86 -27.81 11.16 -0.88
N ARG A 87 -28.34 12.00 -1.76
CA ARG A 87 -28.68 11.63 -3.15
C ARG A 87 -28.01 12.46 -4.23
N ASN A 88 -27.40 13.57 -3.90
CA ASN A 88 -26.75 14.46 -4.85
C ASN A 88 -25.46 14.98 -4.23
N VAL A 89 -24.46 14.11 -4.15
CA VAL A 89 -23.22 14.34 -3.40
C VAL A 89 -22.08 14.68 -4.37
N GLU A 90 -21.23 15.63 -3.94
CA GLU A 90 -19.95 15.90 -4.56
C GLU A 90 -18.84 15.60 -3.55
N ILE A 91 -17.90 14.72 -3.91
CA ILE A 91 -16.80 14.31 -3.03
C ILE A 91 -15.56 13.96 -3.87
N GLU A 92 -14.37 14.24 -3.34
CA GLU A 92 -13.10 13.84 -3.93
C GLU A 92 -12.59 12.57 -3.24
N VAL A 93 -12.29 11.54 -4.04
CA VAL A 93 -11.87 10.23 -3.53
C VAL A 93 -10.75 9.65 -4.38
N GLU A 94 -9.95 8.79 -3.78
CA GLU A 94 -9.00 7.93 -4.49
C GLU A 94 -9.67 6.59 -4.76
N ILE A 95 -9.56 6.10 -5.99
CA ILE A 95 -10.06 4.78 -6.38
C ILE A 95 -8.99 3.75 -5.98
N ILE A 96 -9.30 2.92 -5.00
CA ILE A 96 -8.36 1.90 -4.51
C ILE A 96 -8.44 0.65 -5.39
N THR A 97 -9.67 0.16 -5.65
CA THR A 97 -9.88 -0.98 -6.54
C THR A 97 -11.01 -0.69 -7.52
N HIS A 98 -10.96 -1.33 -8.69
CA HIS A 98 -12.01 -1.22 -9.72
C HIS A 98 -12.11 -2.57 -10.43
N ASN A 99 -13.18 -3.32 -10.15
CA ASN A 99 -13.38 -4.68 -10.62
C ASN A 99 -14.59 -4.73 -11.54
N PRO A 100 -14.41 -4.91 -12.84
CA PRO A 100 -15.56 -5.08 -13.74
C PRO A 100 -16.31 -6.37 -13.39
N ARG A 101 -17.62 -6.28 -13.30
CA ARG A 101 -18.49 -7.43 -13.00
C ARG A 101 -19.71 -7.40 -13.90
N THR A 102 -19.95 -8.52 -14.57
CA THR A 102 -21.18 -8.71 -15.30
C THR A 102 -22.30 -9.11 -14.34
N THR A 103 -23.41 -8.40 -14.41
CA THR A 103 -24.56 -8.60 -13.53
C THR A 103 -25.84 -8.54 -14.37
N MET A 104 -26.83 -9.36 -14.02
CA MET A 104 -28.15 -9.33 -14.65
C MET A 104 -28.95 -8.17 -14.06
N VAL A 105 -29.25 -7.17 -14.87
CA VAL A 105 -30.06 -6.02 -14.48
C VAL A 105 -31.31 -6.00 -15.38
N ARG A 106 -32.46 -6.29 -14.79
CA ARG A 106 -33.75 -6.33 -15.51
C ARG A 106 -33.75 -7.27 -16.71
N GLY A 107 -33.05 -8.42 -16.59
CA GLY A 107 -33.00 -9.42 -17.65
C GLY A 107 -31.98 -9.17 -18.74
N GLU A 108 -31.19 -8.11 -18.63
CA GLU A 108 -30.09 -7.81 -19.54
C GLU A 108 -28.75 -7.94 -18.80
N GLU A 109 -27.76 -8.46 -19.48
CA GLU A 109 -26.38 -8.48 -18.96
C GLU A 109 -25.81 -7.07 -19.03
N LYS A 110 -25.34 -6.56 -17.90
CA LYS A 110 -24.67 -5.26 -17.81
C LYS A 110 -23.38 -5.40 -17.02
N ILE A 111 -22.38 -4.65 -17.47
CA ILE A 111 -21.15 -4.50 -16.70
C ILE A 111 -21.40 -3.40 -15.66
N VAL A 112 -21.33 -3.79 -14.38
CA VAL A 112 -21.46 -2.87 -13.25
C VAL A 112 -20.19 -3.01 -12.41
N PRO A 113 -19.16 -2.22 -12.72
CA PRO A 113 -17.94 -2.28 -11.92
C PRO A 113 -18.20 -1.91 -10.46
N TYR A 114 -17.42 -2.50 -9.57
CA TYR A 114 -17.46 -2.22 -8.13
C TYR A 114 -16.04 -2.17 -7.59
N GLY A 115 -15.89 -1.60 -6.43
CA GLY A 115 -14.58 -1.54 -5.82
C GLY A 115 -14.57 -0.78 -4.51
N LEU A 116 -13.39 -0.31 -4.14
CA LEU A 116 -13.16 0.44 -2.92
C LEU A 116 -12.69 1.84 -3.26
N ILE A 117 -13.16 2.80 -2.52
CA ILE A 117 -12.74 4.20 -2.58
C ILE A 117 -12.28 4.66 -1.19
N GLU A 118 -11.41 5.64 -1.17
CA GLU A 118 -10.89 6.23 0.05
C GLU A 118 -10.92 7.75 -0.07
N ASP A 119 -11.34 8.44 0.99
CA ASP A 119 -11.29 9.90 0.98
C ASP A 119 -9.84 10.40 1.04
N GLN A 120 -9.63 11.66 0.64
CA GLN A 120 -8.28 12.22 0.53
C GLN A 120 -7.64 12.40 1.90
N PRO A 121 -6.31 12.31 2.02
CA PRO A 121 -5.64 12.60 3.29
C PRO A 121 -5.90 14.04 3.72
N TRP A 122 -6.15 14.20 5.00
CA TRP A 122 -6.44 15.51 5.59
C TRP A 122 -5.13 16.24 5.89
N SER A 123 -5.18 17.55 5.76
CA SER A 123 -4.08 18.42 6.18
C SER A 123 -3.81 18.32 7.69
N ASP A 124 -4.81 17.94 8.46
CA ASP A 124 -4.72 17.76 9.91
C ASP A 124 -4.21 16.37 10.34
N GLY A 125 -3.91 15.50 9.37
CA GLY A 125 -3.41 14.14 9.65
C GLY A 125 -4.49 13.14 10.06
N GLY A 126 -5.76 13.42 9.81
CA GLY A 126 -6.86 12.50 10.10
C GLY A 126 -6.78 11.21 9.27
N SER A 127 -7.30 10.13 9.83
CA SER A 127 -7.32 8.83 9.14
C SER A 127 -8.31 8.87 7.96
N ARG A 128 -7.92 8.19 6.89
CA ARG A 128 -8.78 8.02 5.72
C ARG A 128 -9.92 7.06 6.02
N THR A 129 -11.10 7.34 5.45
CA THR A 129 -12.27 6.44 5.51
C THR A 129 -12.38 5.69 4.18
N ARG A 130 -12.61 4.39 4.26
CA ARG A 130 -12.71 3.52 3.10
C ARG A 130 -14.12 2.96 2.98
N TRP A 131 -14.76 3.14 1.80
CA TRP A 131 -16.10 2.63 1.49
C TRP A 131 -16.10 1.83 0.20
N GLU A 132 -17.12 1.00 0.02
CA GLU A 132 -17.43 0.35 -1.26
C GLU A 132 -18.11 1.33 -2.22
N TYR A 133 -17.96 1.08 -3.52
CA TYR A 133 -18.74 1.80 -4.52
C TYR A 133 -19.20 0.83 -5.62
N LYS A 134 -20.27 1.23 -6.33
CA LYS A 134 -20.76 0.56 -7.54
C LYS A 134 -20.90 1.60 -8.64
N ASP A 135 -20.41 1.27 -9.81
CA ASP A 135 -20.46 2.16 -10.98
C ASP A 135 -21.53 1.65 -11.98
N TRP A 136 -22.73 2.15 -11.84
CA TRP A 136 -23.86 1.82 -12.71
C TRP A 136 -23.74 2.44 -14.10
N GLY A 137 -22.87 3.42 -14.25
CA GLY A 137 -22.60 4.10 -15.52
C GLY A 137 -21.45 3.47 -16.31
N ASN A 138 -20.70 2.56 -15.70
CA ASN A 138 -19.48 1.99 -16.29
C ASN A 138 -18.57 3.09 -16.84
N ASN A 139 -18.20 4.02 -15.97
CA ASN A 139 -17.53 5.27 -16.36
C ASN A 139 -16.04 5.01 -16.69
N PRO A 140 -15.59 5.35 -17.90
CA PRO A 140 -14.20 5.07 -18.31
C PRO A 140 -13.14 5.88 -17.55
N ASN A 141 -13.55 6.88 -16.80
CA ASN A 141 -12.64 7.72 -16.00
C ASN A 141 -12.32 7.12 -14.64
N ILE A 142 -12.98 6.03 -14.25
CA ILE A 142 -12.71 5.35 -12.98
C ILE A 142 -11.65 4.28 -13.22
N ALA A 143 -10.48 4.45 -12.60
CA ALA A 143 -9.35 3.52 -12.71
C ALA A 143 -8.62 3.43 -11.37
N PRO A 144 -8.05 2.28 -11.02
CA PRO A 144 -7.29 2.15 -9.76
C PRO A 144 -6.17 3.19 -9.66
N GLY A 145 -6.01 3.78 -8.49
CA GLY A 145 -5.03 4.83 -8.22
C GLY A 145 -5.42 6.22 -8.70
N ALA A 146 -6.53 6.34 -9.45
CA ALA A 146 -7.02 7.66 -9.87
C ALA A 146 -7.59 8.42 -8.68
N VAL A 147 -7.34 9.71 -8.61
CA VAL A 147 -8.07 10.62 -7.73
C VAL A 147 -9.15 11.29 -8.58
N VAL A 148 -10.39 11.14 -8.17
CA VAL A 148 -11.54 11.65 -8.93
C VAL A 148 -12.44 12.48 -8.04
N ARG A 149 -13.07 13.49 -8.64
CA ARG A 149 -14.21 14.16 -8.04
C ARG A 149 -15.47 13.51 -8.61
N LEU A 150 -16.24 12.92 -7.72
CA LEU A 150 -17.54 12.31 -8.02
C LEU A 150 -18.61 13.37 -7.80
N GLU A 151 -19.42 13.67 -8.83
CA GLU A 151 -20.49 14.66 -8.78
C GLU A 151 -21.84 13.98 -9.09
N GLY A 152 -22.86 14.26 -8.29
CA GLY A 152 -24.20 13.71 -8.47
C GLY A 152 -24.31 12.23 -8.10
N VAL A 153 -23.48 11.77 -7.18
CA VAL A 153 -23.54 10.38 -6.69
C VAL A 153 -24.51 10.27 -5.51
N SER A 154 -24.92 9.04 -5.21
CA SER A 154 -25.83 8.76 -4.11
C SER A 154 -25.21 7.77 -3.11
N VAL A 155 -25.58 7.94 -1.86
CA VAL A 155 -25.14 7.03 -0.79
C VAL A 155 -26.20 5.93 -0.64
N ASN A 156 -25.74 4.75 -0.33
CA ASN A 156 -26.58 3.60 -0.03
C ASN A 156 -26.07 2.91 1.22
N GLU A 157 -26.97 2.43 2.05
CA GLU A 157 -26.64 1.63 3.22
C GLU A 157 -27.25 0.23 3.07
N TYR A 158 -26.45 -0.78 3.36
CA TYR A 158 -26.91 -2.16 3.38
C TYR A 158 -26.25 -2.89 4.55
N GLN A 159 -27.06 -3.40 5.45
CA GLN A 159 -26.60 -4.11 6.66
C GLN A 159 -25.55 -3.31 7.47
N GLY A 160 -25.78 -2.01 7.61
CA GLY A 160 -24.89 -1.13 8.37
C GLY A 160 -23.60 -0.72 7.64
N ARG A 161 -23.46 -1.10 6.36
CA ARG A 161 -22.32 -0.71 5.53
C ARG A 161 -22.74 0.35 4.53
N MET A 162 -21.97 1.43 4.52
CA MET A 162 -22.21 2.55 3.61
C MET A 162 -21.46 2.32 2.30
N SER A 163 -22.06 2.71 1.19
CA SER A 163 -21.44 2.63 -0.14
C SER A 163 -21.88 3.79 -1.03
N ILE A 164 -21.10 4.07 -2.06
CA ILE A 164 -21.40 5.10 -3.05
C ILE A 164 -21.92 4.43 -4.33
N ASN A 165 -23.02 4.95 -4.88
CA ASN A 165 -23.49 4.58 -6.20
C ASN A 165 -23.15 5.70 -7.19
N VAL A 166 -22.30 5.39 -8.15
CA VAL A 166 -22.02 6.25 -9.31
C VAL A 166 -23.02 5.87 -10.38
N ASN A 167 -23.98 6.75 -10.62
CA ASN A 167 -25.10 6.49 -11.53
C ASN A 167 -24.74 6.92 -12.96
N GLN A 168 -25.56 6.58 -13.94
CA GLN A 168 -25.36 6.98 -15.33
C GLN A 168 -25.32 8.51 -15.51
N ALA A 169 -26.03 9.24 -14.66
CA ALA A 169 -26.09 10.68 -14.68
C ALA A 169 -24.99 11.35 -13.84
N SER A 170 -24.24 10.57 -13.09
CA SER A 170 -23.13 11.08 -12.28
C SER A 170 -21.97 11.49 -13.18
N ARG A 171 -21.27 12.54 -12.77
CA ARG A 171 -20.08 13.01 -13.49
C ARG A 171 -18.83 12.63 -12.69
N VAL A 172 -17.85 12.10 -13.40
CA VAL A 172 -16.54 11.73 -12.82
C VAL A 172 -15.49 12.63 -13.46
N VAL A 173 -14.87 13.47 -12.65
CA VAL A 173 -13.80 14.39 -13.07
C VAL A 173 -12.47 13.85 -12.54
N VAL A 174 -11.56 13.52 -13.44
CA VAL A 174 -10.23 13.01 -13.05
C VAL A 174 -9.37 14.19 -12.61
N LEU A 175 -8.90 14.14 -11.37
CA LEU A 175 -7.98 15.13 -10.79
C LEU A 175 -6.53 14.66 -10.88
N ARG A 176 -6.32 13.35 -10.78
CA ARG A 176 -5.02 12.68 -10.98
C ARG A 176 -5.29 11.35 -11.66
N GLU A 177 -4.59 11.09 -12.74
CA GLU A 177 -4.75 9.81 -13.46
C GLU A 177 -4.26 8.64 -12.63
N GLY A 178 -4.99 7.54 -12.65
CA GLY A 178 -4.59 6.29 -12.06
C GLY A 178 -3.69 5.50 -13.00
N VAL A 179 -3.06 4.49 -12.44
CA VAL A 179 -2.30 3.53 -13.25
C VAL A 179 -3.33 2.65 -13.96
N ARG A 180 -3.50 2.87 -15.24
CA ARG A 180 -4.35 2.00 -16.07
C ARG A 180 -3.64 0.66 -16.29
N THR A 181 -3.78 -0.23 -15.35
CA THR A 181 -3.64 -1.65 -15.64
C THR A 181 -4.95 -2.08 -16.31
N VAL A 182 -5.06 -1.82 -17.59
CA VAL A 182 -6.21 -2.30 -18.36
C VAL A 182 -5.93 -3.76 -18.69
N SER A 183 -6.09 -4.63 -17.69
CA SER A 183 -6.17 -6.04 -17.98
C SER A 183 -7.59 -6.30 -18.48
N LYS A 184 -7.72 -6.67 -19.72
CA LYS A 184 -8.99 -7.21 -20.22
C LYS A 184 -9.30 -8.46 -19.39
N PRO A 185 -10.57 -8.67 -19.01
CA PRO A 185 -10.91 -9.88 -18.27
C PRO A 185 -10.37 -11.13 -18.93
N GLY A 186 -9.61 -11.92 -18.20
CA GLY A 186 -8.98 -13.15 -18.68
C GLY A 186 -7.62 -12.99 -19.37
N GLU A 187 -7.15 -11.76 -19.60
CA GLU A 187 -5.81 -11.52 -20.15
C GLU A 187 -4.79 -11.49 -19.00
N PRO A 188 -3.73 -12.31 -19.05
CA PRO A 188 -2.73 -12.34 -17.98
C PRO A 188 -1.93 -11.04 -17.87
N VAL A 189 -1.67 -10.61 -16.64
CA VAL A 189 -0.79 -9.47 -16.34
C VAL A 189 0.59 -9.98 -15.94
N GLU A 190 1.62 -9.19 -16.18
CA GLU A 190 2.97 -9.46 -15.65
C GLU A 190 2.97 -9.34 -14.13
N ILE A 191 3.59 -10.30 -13.45
CA ILE A 191 3.63 -10.36 -11.99
C ILE A 191 4.25 -9.09 -11.40
N ASN A 192 5.33 -8.59 -12.01
CA ASN A 192 5.99 -7.37 -11.53
C ASN A 192 5.15 -6.09 -11.69
N SER A 193 4.10 -6.14 -12.51
CA SER A 193 3.17 -5.01 -12.66
C SER A 193 2.13 -4.92 -11.53
N ILE A 194 2.02 -5.97 -10.70
CA ILE A 194 1.02 -6.04 -9.63
C ILE A 194 1.52 -5.22 -8.42
N LYS A 195 0.97 -4.03 -8.22
CA LYS A 195 1.39 -3.11 -7.14
C LYS A 195 0.25 -2.72 -6.21
N SER A 196 -0.99 -2.92 -6.62
CA SER A 196 -2.16 -2.44 -5.89
C SER A 196 -3.24 -3.51 -5.79
N GLU A 197 -4.18 -3.31 -4.86
CA GLU A 197 -5.33 -4.19 -4.69
C GLU A 197 -6.20 -4.21 -5.95
N GLY A 198 -6.82 -5.34 -6.23
CA GLY A 198 -7.68 -5.51 -7.40
C GLY A 198 -7.87 -6.99 -7.74
N SER A 199 -8.41 -7.23 -8.92
CA SER A 199 -8.59 -8.58 -9.46
C SER A 199 -7.83 -8.69 -10.78
N VAL A 200 -7.01 -9.73 -10.91
CA VAL A 200 -6.17 -9.93 -12.10
C VAL A 200 -6.23 -11.40 -12.56
N THR A 201 -5.80 -11.64 -13.78
CA THR A 201 -5.46 -12.99 -14.27
C THR A 201 -3.93 -13.09 -14.28
N VAL A 202 -3.41 -14.17 -13.73
CA VAL A 202 -1.96 -14.41 -13.62
C VAL A 202 -1.64 -15.77 -14.25
N VAL A 203 -0.58 -15.83 -15.06
CA VAL A 203 0.03 -17.09 -15.48
C VAL A 203 1.43 -17.13 -14.89
N GLY A 204 1.74 -18.20 -14.17
CA GLY A 204 3.05 -18.30 -13.55
C GLY A 204 3.38 -19.73 -13.15
N ARG A 205 4.66 -19.95 -12.95
CA ARG A 205 5.16 -21.25 -12.47
C ARG A 205 5.18 -21.27 -10.95
N LEU A 206 4.65 -22.32 -10.39
CA LEU A 206 4.60 -22.55 -8.93
C LEU A 206 6.00 -22.86 -8.41
N LEU A 207 6.59 -21.96 -7.64
CA LEU A 207 7.94 -22.11 -7.09
C LEU A 207 7.94 -22.74 -5.71
N ALA A 208 6.90 -22.51 -4.92
CA ALA A 208 6.78 -23.04 -3.56
C ALA A 208 5.32 -23.21 -3.20
N SER A 209 5.02 -24.22 -2.39
CA SER A 209 3.68 -24.45 -1.85
C SER A 209 3.81 -25.18 -0.52
N ARG A 210 3.13 -24.70 0.51
CA ARG A 210 3.12 -25.34 1.84
C ARG A 210 1.78 -25.10 2.53
N LYS A 211 1.38 -26.08 3.32
CA LYS A 211 0.18 -25.95 4.16
C LYS A 211 0.50 -25.05 5.35
N ASP A 212 -0.46 -24.25 5.75
CA ASP A 212 -0.33 -23.31 6.86
C ASP A 212 -1.67 -23.21 7.58
N VAL A 213 -1.69 -22.62 8.76
CA VAL A 213 -2.89 -22.47 9.58
C VAL A 213 -2.98 -21.02 10.05
N ILE A 214 -4.12 -20.41 9.80
CA ILE A 214 -4.42 -19.07 10.30
C ILE A 214 -5.32 -19.17 11.51
N HIS A 215 -4.84 -18.70 12.66
CA HIS A 215 -5.63 -18.62 13.88
C HIS A 215 -6.48 -17.35 13.88
N ARG A 216 -7.76 -17.50 14.16
CA ARG A 216 -8.68 -16.36 14.20
C ARG A 216 -8.38 -15.47 15.41
N LYS A 217 -8.41 -14.17 15.20
CA LYS A 217 -8.12 -13.18 16.26
C LYS A 217 -9.09 -13.24 17.44
N ASP A 218 -10.31 -13.68 17.20
CA ASP A 218 -11.36 -13.84 18.21
C ASP A 218 -11.25 -15.13 19.01
N GLY A 219 -10.28 -15.97 18.71
CA GLY A 219 -10.09 -17.27 19.38
C GLY A 219 -11.10 -18.34 18.97
N SER A 220 -11.93 -18.11 17.96
CA SER A 220 -13.00 -19.03 17.55
C SER A 220 -12.53 -20.25 16.75
N GLY A 221 -11.21 -20.36 16.52
CA GLY A 221 -10.64 -21.52 15.82
C GLY A 221 -9.54 -21.15 14.85
N SER A 222 -9.26 -22.09 13.96
CA SER A 222 -8.21 -21.93 12.93
C SER A 222 -8.76 -22.32 11.56
N ILE A 223 -8.11 -21.81 10.53
CA ILE A 223 -8.45 -22.08 9.13
C ILE A 223 -7.20 -22.63 8.46
N ASP A 224 -7.33 -23.80 7.84
CA ASP A 224 -6.26 -24.39 7.02
C ASP A 224 -6.18 -23.61 5.71
N VAL A 225 -4.98 -23.23 5.33
CA VAL A 225 -4.70 -22.48 4.10
C VAL A 225 -3.47 -23.07 3.42
N VAL A 226 -3.25 -22.68 2.17
CA VAL A 226 -2.01 -23.01 1.47
C VAL A 226 -1.32 -21.69 1.12
N ARG A 227 -0.06 -21.59 1.46
CA ARG A 227 0.81 -20.48 1.08
C ARG A 227 1.85 -20.94 0.08
N GLY A 228 2.23 -20.05 -0.79
CA GLY A 228 3.30 -20.37 -1.72
C GLY A 228 3.75 -19.17 -2.53
N ARG A 229 4.47 -19.46 -3.60
CA ARG A 229 5.07 -18.45 -4.45
C ARG A 229 4.94 -18.85 -5.91
N ILE A 230 4.55 -17.90 -6.74
CA ILE A 230 4.38 -18.08 -8.19
C ILE A 230 5.23 -17.02 -8.90
N ALA A 231 5.80 -17.37 -10.06
CA ALA A 231 6.68 -16.48 -10.81
C ALA A 231 6.44 -16.57 -12.32
N ASP A 232 6.72 -15.44 -12.97
CA ASP A 232 6.86 -15.34 -14.43
C ASP A 232 8.22 -14.70 -14.74
N ASP A 233 8.49 -14.40 -16.01
CA ASP A 233 9.74 -13.77 -16.42
C ASP A 233 9.97 -12.37 -15.84
N SER A 234 8.90 -11.71 -15.42
CA SER A 234 8.97 -10.35 -14.86
C SER A 234 9.27 -10.32 -13.36
N GLY A 235 8.90 -11.39 -12.62
CA GLY A 235 9.11 -11.41 -11.17
C GLY A 235 8.37 -12.54 -10.48
N ALA A 236 8.30 -12.46 -9.15
CA ALA A 236 7.63 -13.46 -8.31
C ALA A 236 6.73 -12.78 -7.28
N ILE A 237 5.63 -13.45 -6.93
CA ILE A 237 4.65 -12.95 -5.96
C ILE A 237 4.20 -14.09 -5.05
N GLY A 238 3.95 -13.77 -3.78
CA GLY A 238 3.37 -14.71 -2.82
C GLY A 238 1.87 -14.91 -3.06
N PHE A 239 1.36 -16.08 -2.69
CA PHE A 239 -0.08 -16.33 -2.69
C PHE A 239 -0.55 -16.98 -1.40
N LEU A 240 -1.81 -16.75 -1.08
CA LEU A 240 -2.55 -17.38 0.00
C LEU A 240 -3.82 -17.98 -0.59
N SER A 241 -3.98 -19.30 -0.49
CA SER A 241 -5.21 -19.98 -0.91
C SER A 241 -6.05 -20.37 0.29
N TRP A 242 -7.31 -19.91 0.28
CA TRP A 242 -8.35 -20.26 1.27
C TRP A 242 -9.09 -21.54 0.87
N GLU A 243 -8.83 -22.03 -0.34
CA GLU A 243 -9.41 -23.25 -0.91
C GLU A 243 -8.31 -24.32 -1.01
N SER A 244 -8.72 -25.56 -1.24
CA SER A 244 -7.77 -26.65 -1.49
C SER A 244 -6.90 -26.32 -2.70
N PHE A 245 -5.60 -26.56 -2.56
CA PHE A 245 -4.63 -26.22 -3.59
C PHE A 245 -3.67 -27.41 -3.72
N ASP A 246 -3.94 -28.26 -4.71
CA ASP A 246 -3.25 -29.54 -4.90
C ASP A 246 -2.37 -29.56 -6.17
N HIS A 247 -1.77 -28.41 -6.49
CA HIS A 247 -0.84 -28.30 -7.62
C HIS A 247 0.60 -28.55 -7.17
N GLU A 248 1.34 -29.32 -7.95
CA GLU A 248 2.74 -29.65 -7.65
C GLU A 248 3.66 -28.46 -7.94
N VAL A 249 4.69 -28.30 -7.11
CA VAL A 249 5.74 -27.32 -7.33
C VAL A 249 6.41 -27.61 -8.70
N GLY A 250 6.62 -26.57 -9.47
CA GLY A 250 7.09 -26.65 -10.86
C GLY A 250 5.97 -26.59 -11.90
N SER A 251 4.70 -26.78 -11.51
CA SER A 251 3.57 -26.66 -12.44
C SER A 251 3.41 -25.24 -12.95
N LEU A 252 3.08 -25.10 -14.23
CA LEU A 252 2.68 -23.82 -14.81
C LEU A 252 1.16 -23.72 -14.68
N ILE A 253 0.67 -22.71 -13.99
CA ILE A 253 -0.76 -22.52 -13.71
C ILE A 253 -1.25 -21.16 -14.16
N LYS A 254 -2.52 -21.10 -14.50
CA LYS A 254 -3.26 -19.87 -14.78
C LYS A 254 -4.27 -19.68 -13.66
N ILE A 255 -4.27 -18.52 -13.05
CA ILE A 255 -5.23 -18.14 -12.00
C ILE A 255 -6.07 -16.98 -12.52
N GLU A 256 -7.35 -17.25 -12.79
CA GLU A 256 -8.31 -16.21 -13.17
C GLU A 256 -9.01 -15.68 -11.92
N ASN A 257 -9.32 -14.39 -11.95
CA ASN A 257 -9.95 -13.69 -10.82
C ASN A 257 -9.13 -13.84 -9.54
N ALA A 258 -7.80 -13.72 -9.66
CA ALA A 258 -6.89 -13.67 -8.53
C ALA A 258 -7.07 -12.33 -7.81
N GLN A 259 -7.48 -12.37 -6.55
CA GLN A 259 -7.67 -11.15 -5.76
C GLN A 259 -6.33 -10.69 -5.19
N ILE A 260 -5.92 -9.48 -5.49
CA ILE A 260 -4.70 -8.93 -4.93
C ILE A 260 -5.03 -8.19 -3.63
N ARG A 261 -4.33 -8.54 -2.58
CA ARG A 261 -4.37 -7.82 -1.30
C ARG A 261 -2.98 -7.27 -1.04
N VAL A 262 -2.93 -6.06 -0.50
CA VAL A 262 -1.65 -5.46 -0.10
C VAL A 262 -1.57 -5.53 1.43
N PHE A 263 -0.62 -6.34 1.91
CA PHE A 263 -0.33 -6.43 3.33
C PHE A 263 0.90 -5.58 3.61
N ARG A 264 0.69 -4.47 4.31
CA ARG A 264 1.72 -3.44 4.50
C ARG A 264 2.16 -2.92 3.12
N GLU A 265 3.38 -3.16 2.69
CA GLU A 265 3.88 -2.70 1.39
C GLU A 265 3.94 -3.82 0.33
N THR A 266 3.50 -5.03 0.71
CA THR A 266 3.71 -6.21 -0.14
C THR A 266 2.38 -6.70 -0.73
N PRO A 267 2.23 -6.73 -2.06
CA PRO A 267 1.08 -7.37 -2.69
C PRO A 267 1.17 -8.89 -2.59
N GLU A 268 0.02 -9.53 -2.40
CA GLU A 268 -0.13 -10.98 -2.29
C GLU A 268 -1.38 -11.41 -3.06
N ILE A 269 -1.30 -12.51 -3.77
CA ILE A 269 -2.46 -13.11 -4.45
C ILE A 269 -3.30 -13.85 -3.40
N ASN A 270 -4.56 -13.50 -3.27
CA ASN A 270 -5.55 -14.24 -2.48
C ASN A 270 -6.42 -15.06 -3.41
N ILE A 271 -6.39 -16.37 -3.25
CA ILE A 271 -7.17 -17.34 -4.00
C ILE A 271 -8.35 -17.77 -3.14
N GLY A 272 -9.55 -17.47 -3.60
CA GLY A 272 -10.78 -17.82 -2.92
C GLY A 272 -11.73 -18.57 -3.84
N SER A 273 -12.98 -18.78 -3.37
CA SER A 273 -14.00 -19.53 -4.10
C SER A 273 -14.36 -18.97 -5.47
N SER A 274 -14.12 -17.68 -5.71
CA SER A 274 -14.37 -17.05 -7.00
C SER A 274 -13.18 -17.16 -7.98
N SER A 275 -12.02 -17.60 -7.50
CA SER A 275 -10.83 -17.78 -8.33
C SER A 275 -10.91 -19.12 -9.08
N LYS A 276 -10.44 -19.13 -10.31
CA LYS A 276 -10.36 -20.35 -11.12
C LYS A 276 -8.89 -20.64 -11.42
N ILE A 277 -8.44 -21.85 -11.09
CA ILE A 277 -7.07 -22.29 -11.36
C ILE A 277 -7.12 -23.41 -12.40
N GLU A 278 -6.26 -23.33 -13.40
CA GLU A 278 -6.11 -24.39 -14.40
C GLU A 278 -4.62 -24.55 -14.76
N ILE A 279 -4.26 -25.77 -15.14
CA ILE A 279 -2.93 -26.05 -15.69
C ILE A 279 -2.81 -25.31 -17.03
N PHE A 280 -1.74 -24.55 -17.18
CA PHE A 280 -1.46 -23.79 -18.39
C PHE A 280 -0.34 -24.51 -19.17
N HIS A 281 -0.42 -24.48 -20.48
CA HIS A 281 0.58 -25.15 -21.33
C HIS A 281 1.26 -24.12 -22.23
N ASP A 282 2.54 -23.87 -21.96
CA ASP A 282 3.40 -23.03 -22.78
C ASP A 282 4.83 -23.60 -22.69
N SER A 283 5.28 -24.19 -23.77
CA SER A 283 6.61 -24.79 -23.85
C SER A 283 7.76 -23.76 -23.80
N ASN A 284 7.46 -22.50 -24.04
CA ASN A 284 8.46 -21.43 -24.00
C ASN A 284 8.58 -20.76 -22.61
N PHE A 285 7.70 -21.12 -21.69
CA PHE A 285 7.70 -20.52 -20.35
C PHE A 285 8.90 -21.04 -19.56
N ALA A 286 9.63 -20.15 -18.95
CA ALA A 286 10.87 -20.45 -18.20
C ALA A 286 10.70 -21.61 -17.20
N UNK A 287 11.58 -22.37 -16.96
CA UNK A 287 11.59 -23.40 -16.11
C UNK A 287 11.63 -22.93 -14.76
N ALA A 288 11.36 -23.75 -13.87
CA ALA A 288 11.29 -23.36 -12.46
C ALA A 288 12.64 -22.97 -11.88
N GLU A 289 13.68 -23.70 -12.25
CA GLU A 289 15.05 -23.43 -11.77
C GLU A 289 15.54 -22.04 -12.15
N ASP A 290 15.26 -21.61 -13.37
CA ASP A 290 15.62 -20.28 -13.86
C ASP A 290 14.85 -19.19 -13.11
N LEU A 291 13.56 -19.42 -12.88
CA LEU A 291 12.70 -18.46 -12.16
C LEU A 291 13.07 -18.37 -10.68
N VAL A 292 13.43 -19.49 -10.05
CA VAL A 292 13.95 -19.49 -8.67
C VAL A 292 15.23 -18.64 -8.59
N ALA A 293 16.15 -18.85 -9.53
CA ALA A 293 17.41 -18.09 -9.55
C ALA A 293 17.17 -16.58 -9.71
N ARG A 294 16.20 -16.19 -10.53
CA ARG A 294 15.84 -14.78 -10.75
C ARG A 294 15.01 -14.18 -9.60
N SER A 295 14.35 -15.01 -8.80
CA SER A 295 13.45 -14.56 -7.73
C SER A 295 14.13 -14.38 -6.37
N VAL A 296 15.45 -14.62 -6.32
CA VAL A 296 16.21 -14.37 -5.09
C VAL A 296 16.27 -12.86 -4.83
N UNK A 297 15.71 -12.43 -3.73
CA UNK A 297 15.65 -11.17 -3.47
C UNK A 297 16.94 -10.73 -3.11
N ARG A 298 17.09 -9.41 -3.14
CA ARG A 298 18.22 -8.66 -2.58
C ARG A 298 17.72 -7.73 -1.49
N ILE A 299 18.61 -7.21 -0.67
CA ILE A 299 18.20 -6.30 0.43
C ILE A 299 17.43 -5.09 -0.11
N GLU A 300 17.83 -4.57 -1.27
CA GLU A 300 17.11 -3.44 -1.92
C GLU A 300 15.67 -3.78 -2.33
N ASP A 301 15.37 -5.05 -2.51
CA ASP A 301 14.03 -5.51 -2.94
C ASP A 301 13.09 -5.78 -1.76
N LEU A 302 13.60 -5.82 -0.53
CA LEU A 302 12.81 -6.17 0.66
C LEU A 302 11.76 -5.08 0.96
N ARG A 303 10.56 -5.54 1.27
CA ARG A 303 9.43 -4.66 1.64
C ARG A 303 8.81 -5.16 2.93
N ASP A 304 8.26 -4.25 3.71
CA ASP A 304 7.51 -4.62 4.92
C ASP A 304 6.34 -5.52 4.52
N GLY A 305 6.22 -6.65 5.20
CA GLY A 305 5.16 -7.62 4.96
C GLY A 305 5.53 -8.72 3.97
N SER A 306 6.72 -8.67 3.35
CA SER A 306 7.19 -9.75 2.45
C SER A 306 7.23 -11.09 3.18
N ARG A 307 6.76 -12.15 2.51
CA ARG A 307 6.73 -13.52 3.02
C ARG A 307 7.32 -14.47 1.98
N ASP A 308 7.77 -15.60 2.47
CA ASP A 308 8.34 -16.66 1.62
C ASP A 308 9.50 -16.16 0.76
N VAL A 309 10.31 -15.27 1.35
CA VAL A 309 11.46 -14.64 0.69
C VAL A 309 12.62 -15.61 0.64
N GLU A 310 13.27 -15.70 -0.51
CA GLU A 310 14.58 -16.32 -0.64
C GLU A 310 15.62 -15.21 -0.87
N ILE A 311 16.68 -15.20 -0.07
CA ILE A 311 17.73 -14.18 -0.14
C ILE A 311 19.09 -14.78 0.25
N VAL A 312 20.16 -14.35 -0.43
CA VAL A 312 21.53 -14.67 -0.05
C VAL A 312 22.16 -13.41 0.57
N LEU A 313 22.75 -13.56 1.74
CA LEU A 313 23.34 -12.45 2.47
C LEU A 313 24.47 -12.91 3.39
N GLU A 314 25.23 -11.95 3.85
CA GLU A 314 26.29 -12.15 4.84
C GLU A 314 25.78 -11.71 6.21
N ILE A 315 25.82 -12.61 7.17
CA ILE A 315 25.56 -12.28 8.57
C ILE A 315 26.86 -11.71 9.14
N GLN A 316 26.81 -10.44 9.55
CA GLN A 316 28.02 -9.72 10.01
C GLN A 316 28.22 -9.83 11.51
N LYS A 317 27.15 -9.77 12.29
CA LYS A 317 27.21 -9.84 13.75
C LYS A 317 25.85 -10.23 14.30
N MET A 318 25.83 -11.11 15.29
CA MET A 318 24.59 -11.48 15.98
C MET A 318 24.80 -11.38 17.49
N ILE A 319 23.76 -10.92 18.19
CA ILE A 319 23.75 -10.78 19.66
C ILE A 319 22.52 -11.53 20.18
N LYS A 320 22.75 -12.39 21.17
CA LYS A 320 21.67 -13.09 21.86
C LYS A 320 21.00 -12.16 22.86
N ARG A 321 19.68 -12.18 22.86
CA ARG A 321 18.87 -11.47 23.86
C ARG A 321 17.87 -12.44 24.47
N ASP A 322 17.88 -12.52 25.80
CA ASP A 322 16.93 -13.30 26.56
C ASP A 322 15.87 -12.37 27.15
N PHE A 323 14.62 -12.78 27.09
CA PHE A 323 13.50 -12.00 27.60
C PHE A 323 12.35 -12.92 28.02
N GLN A 324 11.40 -12.38 28.77
CA GLN A 324 10.17 -13.10 29.10
C GLN A 324 9.09 -12.74 28.07
N GLY A 325 8.52 -13.75 27.46
CA GLY A 325 7.37 -13.59 26.58
C GLY A 325 6.12 -13.15 27.35
N LYS A 326 5.09 -12.73 26.64
CA LYS A 326 3.80 -12.32 27.23
C LYS A 326 3.13 -13.45 28.01
N ASP A 327 3.47 -14.69 27.68
CA ASP A 327 3.04 -15.93 28.32
C ASP A 327 3.84 -16.27 29.59
N GLY A 328 4.88 -15.47 29.93
CA GLY A 328 5.78 -15.67 31.06
C GLY A 328 6.91 -16.66 30.77
N GLU A 329 6.97 -17.24 29.57
CA GLU A 329 8.04 -18.15 29.20
C GLU A 329 9.34 -17.41 28.86
N ALA A 330 10.47 -18.00 29.25
CA ALA A 330 11.78 -17.49 28.87
C ALA A 330 12.01 -17.77 27.38
N LYS A 331 12.30 -16.74 26.62
CA LYS A 331 12.55 -16.80 25.18
C LYS A 331 13.87 -16.14 24.85
N SER A 332 14.52 -16.63 23.80
CA SER A 332 15.74 -16.05 23.26
C SER A 332 15.57 -15.68 21.80
N VAL A 333 16.22 -14.63 21.38
CA VAL A 333 16.32 -14.27 19.97
C VAL A 333 17.76 -13.83 19.69
N TRP A 334 18.31 -14.34 18.60
CA TRP A 334 19.56 -13.81 18.04
C TRP A 334 19.20 -12.73 17.05
N SER A 335 19.73 -11.53 17.24
CA SER A 335 19.47 -10.42 16.32
C SER A 335 20.75 -9.68 15.99
N GLY A 336 20.82 -9.19 14.75
CA GLY A 336 22.02 -8.53 14.30
C GLY A 336 21.92 -7.95 12.91
N ASP A 337 23.08 -7.61 12.37
CA ASP A 337 23.21 -6.93 11.10
C ASP A 337 23.58 -7.92 9.99
N VAL A 338 22.90 -7.78 8.86
CA VAL A 338 23.15 -8.58 7.66
C VAL A 338 23.31 -7.66 6.46
N ALA A 339 24.06 -8.12 5.46
CA ALA A 339 24.39 -7.33 4.29
C ALA A 339 24.46 -8.17 3.02
N ASP A 340 24.22 -7.51 1.91
CA ASP A 340 24.57 -7.98 0.57
C ASP A 340 25.14 -6.79 -0.22
N PRO A 341 25.56 -6.96 -1.48
CA PRO A 341 26.12 -5.83 -2.23
C PRO A 341 25.15 -4.66 -2.47
N THR A 342 23.85 -4.83 -2.21
CA THR A 342 22.83 -3.79 -2.44
C THR A 342 22.47 -3.00 -1.17
N GLY A 343 22.93 -3.45 0.02
CA GLY A 343 22.63 -2.73 1.25
C GLY A 343 22.78 -3.56 2.50
N LYS A 344 22.22 -3.03 3.58
CA LYS A 344 22.24 -3.63 4.92
C LYS A 344 20.85 -3.58 5.54
N CYS A 345 20.55 -4.58 6.36
CA CYS A 345 19.33 -4.59 7.16
C CYS A 345 19.53 -5.40 8.44
N ARG A 346 18.46 -5.69 9.15
CA ARG A 346 18.50 -6.48 10.37
C ARG A 346 18.01 -7.89 10.09
N CYS A 347 18.45 -8.83 10.95
CA CYS A 347 17.96 -10.21 10.95
C CYS A 347 17.70 -10.67 12.37
N SER A 348 16.62 -11.40 12.59
CA SER A 348 16.24 -12.00 13.87
C SER A 348 16.02 -13.50 13.70
N ILE A 349 16.78 -14.31 14.42
CA ILE A 349 16.73 -15.78 14.39
C ILE A 349 16.21 -16.27 15.75
N TRP A 350 15.10 -17.02 15.73
CA TRP A 350 14.35 -17.42 16.93
C TRP A 350 14.74 -18.82 17.48
N PHE A 351 15.89 -19.32 17.06
CA PHE A 351 16.45 -20.60 17.49
C PHE A 351 17.98 -20.48 17.53
N GLU A 352 18.67 -21.52 17.97
CA GLU A 352 20.14 -21.54 17.94
C GLU A 352 20.64 -21.64 16.50
N PRO A 353 21.39 -20.66 15.99
CA PRO A 353 21.83 -20.66 14.59
C PRO A 353 22.69 -21.89 14.25
N PRO A 354 22.57 -22.43 13.03
CA PRO A 354 23.35 -23.61 12.60
C PRO A 354 24.77 -23.26 12.14
N PHE A 355 25.34 -22.20 12.71
CA PHE A 355 26.71 -21.75 12.43
C PHE A 355 27.30 -21.12 13.70
N ASP A 356 28.61 -21.08 13.77
CA ASP A 356 29.32 -20.50 14.91
C ASP A 356 29.26 -18.96 14.84
N ILE A 357 28.62 -18.35 15.79
CA ILE A 357 28.46 -16.87 15.91
C ILE A 357 29.82 -16.17 16.03
N GLU A 358 30.78 -16.82 16.70
CA GLU A 358 32.13 -16.25 16.87
C GLU A 358 32.92 -16.23 15.55
N SER A 359 32.48 -17.03 14.58
CA SER A 359 33.12 -17.14 13.26
C SER A 359 32.50 -16.21 12.21
N THR A 360 31.61 -15.28 12.60
CA THR A 360 31.06 -14.30 11.65
C THR A 360 32.18 -13.38 11.14
N PRO A 361 32.11 -12.90 9.87
CA PRO A 361 30.97 -12.99 8.95
C PRO A 361 30.77 -14.36 8.32
N VAL A 362 29.53 -14.77 8.11
CA VAL A 362 29.17 -16.02 7.46
C VAL A 362 28.13 -15.76 6.37
N VAL A 363 28.27 -16.42 5.23
CA VAL A 363 27.35 -16.26 4.10
C VAL A 363 26.28 -17.36 4.18
N VAL A 364 25.03 -16.95 4.10
CA VAL A 364 23.88 -17.86 4.20
C VAL A 364 22.89 -17.60 3.06
N ARG A 365 22.19 -18.65 2.68
CA ARG A 365 20.97 -18.56 1.88
C ARG A 365 19.80 -18.77 2.83
N LEU A 366 18.92 -17.80 2.91
CA LEU A 366 17.68 -17.88 3.68
C LEU A 366 16.53 -18.19 2.74
N LYS A 367 15.69 -19.18 3.09
CA LYS A 367 14.56 -19.65 2.27
C LYS A 367 13.26 -19.58 3.05
N GLY A 368 12.22 -19.02 2.43
CA GLY A 368 10.89 -18.95 3.05
C GLY A 368 10.82 -18.05 4.26
N VAL A 369 11.69 -17.05 4.35
CA VAL A 369 11.72 -16.12 5.48
C VAL A 369 10.71 -14.99 5.27
N ARG A 370 10.40 -14.29 6.35
CA ARG A 370 9.49 -13.15 6.32
C ARG A 370 10.21 -11.88 6.74
N VAL A 371 9.69 -10.76 6.25
CA VAL A 371 10.27 -9.44 6.51
C VAL A 371 9.25 -8.57 7.25
N ARG A 372 9.71 -7.95 8.31
CA ARG A 372 8.98 -6.90 9.00
C ARG A 372 9.86 -5.67 9.11
N ALA A 373 9.31 -4.51 8.86
CA ALA A 373 10.05 -3.28 9.12
C ALA A 373 9.86 -2.86 10.58
N TRP A 374 10.98 -2.49 11.21
CA TRP A 374 10.99 -1.87 12.52
C TRP A 374 11.59 -0.49 12.38
N GLN A 375 10.83 0.54 12.68
CA GLN A 375 11.23 1.94 12.44
C GLN A 375 11.68 2.17 10.98
N GLY A 376 10.96 1.54 10.04
CA GLY A 376 11.24 1.66 8.62
C GLY A 376 12.38 0.78 8.08
N ILE A 377 13.16 0.13 8.94
CA ILE A 377 14.28 -0.73 8.52
C ILE A 377 13.78 -2.17 8.40
N PRO A 378 14.00 -2.85 7.26
CA PRO A 378 13.65 -4.25 7.14
C PRO A 378 14.36 -5.11 8.21
N ASP A 379 13.62 -6.02 8.83
CA ASP A 379 14.12 -7.03 9.75
C ASP A 379 13.67 -8.38 9.22
N ILE A 380 14.62 -9.19 8.79
CA ILE A 380 14.37 -10.53 8.27
C ILE A 380 14.18 -11.46 9.47
N THR A 381 13.02 -12.12 9.52
CA THR A 381 12.72 -13.06 10.60
C THR A 381 12.89 -14.49 10.11
N VAL A 382 13.71 -15.25 10.82
CA VAL A 382 13.97 -16.66 10.57
C VAL A 382 13.39 -17.45 11.75
N ASP A 383 12.40 -18.30 11.48
CA ASP A 383 11.64 -19.01 12.51
C ASP A 383 12.08 -20.46 12.70
N ASP A 384 12.78 -21.04 11.70
CA ASP A 384 13.07 -22.47 11.63
C ASP A 384 14.46 -22.70 11.02
N ASP A 385 15.21 -23.65 11.54
CA ASP A 385 16.57 -23.97 11.08
C ASP A 385 16.63 -24.47 9.63
N THR A 386 15.54 -25.07 9.14
CA THR A 386 15.45 -25.50 7.73
C THR A 386 15.46 -24.33 6.74
N GLN A 387 15.22 -23.12 7.24
CA GLN A 387 15.25 -21.91 6.42
C GLN A 387 16.66 -21.39 6.15
N ILE A 388 17.70 -21.90 6.86
CA ILE A 388 19.08 -21.42 6.75
C ILE A 388 19.95 -22.49 6.08
N GLU A 389 20.62 -22.10 5.00
CA GLU A 389 21.66 -22.90 4.34
C GLU A 389 22.96 -22.08 4.39
N VAL A 390 23.97 -22.60 5.08
CA VAL A 390 25.30 -21.96 5.15
C VAL A 390 26.04 -22.23 3.84
N LEU A 391 26.53 -21.18 3.19
CA LEU A 391 27.23 -21.27 1.91
C LEU A 391 28.74 -21.25 2.12
N ALA A 392 29.46 -22.03 1.30
CA ALA A 392 30.93 -22.08 1.34
C ALA A 392 31.60 -20.82 0.79
N ALA A 393 30.89 -20.07 -0.07
CA ALA A 393 31.43 -18.86 -0.69
C ALA A 393 30.29 -17.89 -1.03
N ALA A 394 30.59 -16.62 -0.99
CA ALA A 394 29.67 -15.56 -1.39
C ALA A 394 29.51 -15.53 -2.92
N PRO A 395 28.26 -15.40 -3.44
CA PRO A 395 28.07 -15.31 -4.89
C PRO A 395 28.66 -14.02 -5.51
N TRP A 396 28.92 -13.00 -4.70
CA TRP A 396 29.55 -11.75 -5.15
C TRP A 396 31.08 -11.75 -5.07
N GLY A 397 31.69 -12.86 -4.60
CA GLY A 397 33.14 -12.98 -4.44
C GLY A 397 33.68 -12.34 -3.15
N ASP A 398 34.96 -12.37 -2.98
CA ASP A 398 35.65 -11.90 -1.76
C ASP A 398 36.16 -10.45 -1.89
N ASP A 399 35.93 -9.80 -3.01
CA ASP A 399 36.44 -8.43 -3.29
C ASP A 399 35.61 -7.32 -2.61
N ILE A 400 34.42 -7.64 -2.09
CA ILE A 400 33.54 -6.67 -1.48
C ILE A 400 33.55 -6.82 0.04
N ASP A 401 34.05 -5.82 0.74
CA ASP A 401 33.97 -5.74 2.20
C ASP A 401 32.59 -5.16 2.58
N LEU A 402 31.60 -6.04 2.76
CA LEU A 402 30.23 -5.62 3.05
C LEU A 402 30.09 -4.88 4.38
N ALA A 403 30.98 -5.14 5.34
CA ALA A 403 30.92 -4.47 6.65
C ALA A 403 31.14 -2.95 6.49
N ASN A 404 32.04 -2.56 5.60
CA ASN A 404 32.40 -1.17 5.36
C ASN A 404 31.79 -0.58 4.08
N ASN A 405 31.16 -1.42 3.26
CA ASN A 405 30.58 -0.97 1.99
C ASN A 405 29.40 -0.04 2.21
N VAL A 406 29.45 1.11 1.56
CA VAL A 406 28.33 2.07 1.52
C VAL A 406 27.84 2.11 0.07
N VAL A 407 26.60 1.71 -0.13
CA VAL A 407 26.02 1.56 -1.47
C VAL A 407 25.52 2.91 -1.98
N GLU A 408 26.04 3.34 -3.14
CA GLU A 408 25.59 4.58 -3.76
C GLU A 408 24.24 4.37 -4.46
N VAL A 409 23.25 5.20 -4.14
CA VAL A 409 21.86 5.06 -4.59
C VAL A 409 21.36 6.41 -5.10
N ALA A 410 20.73 6.42 -6.27
CA ALA A 410 20.12 7.62 -6.83
C ALA A 410 18.90 8.07 -6.00
N LEU A 411 18.61 9.36 -5.96
CA LEU A 411 17.47 9.89 -5.20
C LEU A 411 16.13 9.30 -5.68
N THR A 412 15.99 9.04 -6.97
CA THR A 412 14.78 8.40 -7.54
C THR A 412 14.52 7.04 -6.92
N ASP A 413 15.58 6.24 -6.75
CA ASP A 413 15.46 4.88 -6.18
C ASP A 413 15.17 4.94 -4.67
N LEU A 414 15.69 5.94 -3.97
CA LEU A 414 15.39 6.16 -2.55
C LEU A 414 13.95 6.64 -2.34
N SER A 415 13.46 7.52 -3.19
CA SER A 415 12.13 8.10 -3.05
C SER A 415 11.01 7.10 -3.39
N SER A 416 11.29 6.11 -4.24
CA SER A 416 10.33 5.09 -4.68
C SER A 416 10.51 3.73 -4.00
N GLY A 417 11.62 3.56 -3.27
CA GLY A 417 12.02 2.29 -2.67
C GLY A 417 11.58 2.10 -1.21
N ALA A 418 12.06 1.02 -0.64
CA ALA A 418 11.90 0.72 0.79
C ALA A 418 12.96 1.46 1.63
N SER A 419 12.77 1.46 2.94
CA SER A 419 13.76 1.96 3.89
C SER A 419 15.06 1.12 3.79
N ARG A 420 16.20 1.79 3.77
CA ARG A 420 17.51 1.16 3.54
C ARG A 420 18.54 1.71 4.51
N VAL A 421 19.56 0.89 4.81
CA VAL A 421 20.68 1.23 5.69
C VAL A 421 21.99 1.07 4.89
N GLY A 422 23.00 1.84 5.27
CA GLY A 422 24.34 1.76 4.64
C GLY A 422 24.35 2.30 3.23
N ILE A 423 23.63 3.38 2.98
CA ILE A 423 23.55 4.00 1.66
C ILE A 423 24.27 5.35 1.62
N SER A 424 24.69 5.72 0.43
CA SER A 424 25.21 7.04 0.08
C SER A 424 24.39 7.61 -1.06
N THR A 425 24.15 8.88 -1.03
CA THR A 425 23.49 9.57 -2.15
C THR A 425 24.07 10.97 -2.31
N THR A 426 23.96 11.52 -3.50
CA THR A 426 24.49 12.83 -3.84
C THR A 426 23.41 13.69 -4.48
N GLY A 427 23.32 14.93 -4.06
CA GLY A 427 22.39 15.91 -4.63
C GLY A 427 22.77 17.33 -4.26
N ASN A 428 22.14 18.28 -4.89
CA ASN A 428 22.35 19.70 -4.56
C ASN A 428 21.39 20.13 -3.46
N VAL A 429 21.86 20.92 -2.51
CA VAL A 429 21.02 21.47 -1.45
C VAL A 429 20.13 22.54 -2.06
N ILE A 430 18.81 22.28 -2.11
CA ILE A 430 17.84 23.24 -2.68
C ILE A 430 17.01 23.94 -1.61
N SER A 431 17.05 23.45 -0.37
CA SER A 431 16.29 24.08 0.74
C SER A 431 16.94 23.76 2.07
N ILE A 432 16.87 24.70 3.01
CA ILE A 432 17.21 24.51 4.44
C ILE A 432 16.01 24.98 5.23
N ARG A 433 15.52 24.08 6.07
CA ARG A 433 14.30 24.31 6.85
C ARG A 433 14.52 25.24 8.05
N UNK A 434 13.71 25.86 8.39
CA UNK A 434 13.71 26.74 9.35
C UNK A 434 13.95 26.25 10.65
N ASP A 435 13.50 25.00 10.93
CA ASP A 435 13.74 24.30 12.20
C ASP A 435 15.10 23.59 12.23
N SER A 436 16.05 24.03 11.47
CA SER A 436 17.46 23.64 11.55
C SER A 436 18.16 24.40 12.69
N GLY A 437 19.08 23.74 13.38
CA GLY A 437 19.82 24.28 14.53
C GLY A 437 19.57 23.47 15.79
N ILE A 438 19.19 24.15 16.84
CA ILE A 438 18.98 23.49 18.13
C ILE A 438 17.57 22.88 18.24
N UNK A 439 17.44 21.54 18.56
CA UNK A 439 16.34 20.88 18.76
C UNK A 439 16.38 20.38 20.06
N SER A 440 15.24 20.36 20.92
CA SER A 440 15.24 19.72 22.25
C SER A 440 14.70 18.28 22.12
N ARG A 441 15.41 17.32 22.67
CA ARG A 441 14.98 15.91 22.64
C ARG A 441 14.63 15.44 24.04
N CYS A 442 13.59 14.62 24.13
CA CYS A 442 13.22 13.94 25.35
C CYS A 442 14.44 13.19 25.94
N SER A 443 14.70 13.39 27.22
CA SER A 443 15.84 12.77 27.93
C SER A 443 15.75 11.24 27.93
N GLU A 444 14.53 10.66 27.89
CA GLU A 444 14.32 9.21 27.96
C GLU A 444 14.21 8.54 26.59
N CYS A 445 13.27 8.98 25.74
CA CYS A 445 13.01 8.30 24.46
C CYS A 445 13.72 8.94 23.27
N ARG A 446 14.42 10.05 23.46
CA ARG A 446 15.25 10.77 22.46
C ARG A 446 14.47 11.37 21.29
N ARG A 447 13.15 11.30 21.31
CA ARG A 447 12.31 11.96 20.28
C ARG A 447 12.32 13.47 20.49
N VAL A 448 12.15 14.19 19.38
CA VAL A 448 12.09 15.66 19.41
C VAL A 448 10.86 16.09 20.20
N LEU A 449 11.05 16.95 21.19
CA LEU A 449 9.96 17.56 21.94
C LEU A 449 9.24 18.58 21.06
N ARG A 450 7.93 18.60 21.15
CA ARG A 450 7.08 19.61 20.49
C ARG A 450 6.44 20.46 21.59
N ASP A 451 6.71 21.72 21.54
CA ASP A 451 6.21 22.69 22.56
C ASP A 451 6.57 22.27 24.01
N GLY A 452 7.75 21.61 24.15
CA GLY A 452 8.26 21.17 25.45
C GLY A 452 7.70 19.81 25.92
N GLU A 453 6.85 19.15 25.10
CA GLU A 453 6.22 17.88 25.48
C GLU A 453 6.69 16.72 24.59
N CYS A 454 6.77 15.53 25.21
CA CYS A 454 7.08 14.31 24.47
C CYS A 454 5.82 13.77 23.79
N SER A 455 5.93 13.47 22.50
CA SER A 455 4.82 12.97 21.68
C SER A 455 4.52 11.48 21.89
N VAL A 456 5.31 10.78 22.72
CA VAL A 456 5.13 9.35 22.99
C VAL A 456 4.20 9.18 24.21
N PRO A 457 2.98 8.66 24.06
CA PRO A 457 2.04 8.57 25.18
C PRO A 457 2.52 7.71 26.36
N SER A 458 3.40 6.74 26.10
CA SER A 458 3.98 5.87 27.14
C SER A 458 5.21 6.46 27.81
N CYS A 459 5.69 7.62 27.35
CA CYS A 459 6.86 8.29 27.91
C CYS A 459 6.41 9.42 28.84
N SER A 460 6.75 9.33 30.11
CA SER A 460 6.32 10.29 31.13
C SER A 460 7.33 11.41 31.39
N SER A 461 8.39 11.49 30.61
CA SER A 461 9.43 12.50 30.81
C SER A 461 9.01 13.86 30.25
N TYR A 462 9.24 14.90 31.01
CA TYR A 462 9.08 16.30 30.62
C TYR A 462 10.44 17.01 30.47
N GLU A 463 11.53 16.26 30.61
CA GLU A 463 12.88 16.83 30.52
C GLU A 463 13.40 16.76 29.09
N GLY A 464 13.93 17.87 28.61
CA GLY A 464 14.57 17.96 27.32
C GLY A 464 16.09 18.07 27.42
N VAL A 465 16.77 17.49 26.47
CA VAL A 465 18.21 17.63 26.28
C VAL A 465 18.43 18.28 24.91
N ASP A 466 19.20 19.35 24.88
CA ASP A 466 19.47 20.05 23.63
C ASP A 466 20.34 19.19 22.71
N ASP A 467 19.97 19.20 21.44
CA ASP A 467 20.62 18.49 20.35
C ASP A 467 20.69 19.39 19.12
N VAL A 468 21.54 19.03 18.19
CA VAL A 468 21.74 19.78 16.94
C VAL A 468 21.30 18.93 15.76
N ARG A 469 20.62 19.57 14.82
CA ARG A 469 20.34 18.94 13.51
C ARG A 469 20.24 19.98 12.41
N LEU A 470 20.54 19.57 11.20
CA LEU A 470 20.13 20.33 10.00
C LEU A 470 19.01 19.57 9.29
N ARG A 471 18.05 20.31 8.78
CA ARG A 471 17.00 19.77 7.93
C ARG A 471 17.09 20.46 6.57
N MET A 472 17.39 19.66 5.56
CA MET A 472 17.64 20.13 4.20
C MET A 472 16.82 19.33 3.20
N VAL A 473 16.81 19.77 1.97
CA VAL A 473 16.29 19.01 0.84
C VAL A 473 17.40 18.91 -0.20
N LEU A 474 17.68 17.69 -0.63
CA LEU A 474 18.59 17.39 -1.73
C LEU A 474 17.81 17.14 -3.01
N ASP A 475 18.41 17.53 -4.15
CA ASP A 475 17.84 17.39 -5.49
C ASP A 475 18.95 16.95 -6.44
N ASP A 476 18.73 15.90 -7.24
CA ASP A 476 19.68 15.42 -8.26
C ASP A 476 19.24 15.77 -9.70
N GLY A 477 18.17 16.57 -9.83
CA GLY A 477 17.58 16.93 -11.12
C GLY A 477 16.48 15.97 -11.59
N HIS A 478 16.30 14.86 -10.91
CA HIS A 478 15.26 13.86 -11.21
C HIS A 478 14.29 13.67 -10.04
N SER A 479 14.81 13.73 -8.83
CA SER A 479 14.03 13.51 -7.61
C SER A 479 14.59 14.33 -6.46
N THR A 480 13.80 14.47 -5.41
CA THR A 480 14.23 15.14 -4.19
C THR A 480 14.07 14.22 -2.98
N ILE A 481 14.87 14.46 -1.94
CA ILE A 481 14.72 13.78 -0.66
C ILE A 481 14.93 14.77 0.49
N SER A 482 14.11 14.60 1.56
CA SER A 482 14.36 15.30 2.81
C SER A 482 15.57 14.70 3.52
N LEU A 483 16.52 15.54 3.90
CA LEU A 483 17.74 15.12 4.59
C LEU A 483 17.74 15.69 6.02
N ILE A 484 17.93 14.81 7.00
CA ILE A 484 18.18 15.19 8.39
C ILE A 484 19.61 14.80 8.73
N VAL A 485 20.42 15.79 9.05
CA VAL A 485 21.83 15.61 9.42
C VAL A 485 21.91 15.63 10.95
N ASN A 486 22.57 14.62 11.53
CA ASN A 486 22.73 14.52 12.97
C ASN A 486 23.73 15.55 13.51
N LYS A 487 23.86 15.65 14.82
CA LYS A 487 24.73 16.60 15.52
C LYS A 487 26.17 16.55 15.00
N ILE A 488 26.80 15.37 15.01
CA ILE A 488 28.21 15.21 14.66
C ILE A 488 28.48 15.70 13.22
N ALA A 489 27.68 15.23 12.29
CA ALA A 489 27.81 15.62 10.88
C ALA A 489 27.47 17.11 10.66
N THR A 490 26.53 17.66 11.40
CA THR A 490 26.20 19.09 11.36
C THR A 490 27.39 19.93 11.82
N GLU A 491 27.93 19.63 12.99
CA GLU A 491 29.09 20.34 13.56
C GLU A 491 30.30 20.30 12.60
N SER A 492 30.54 19.14 11.98
CA SER A 492 31.59 18.97 10.99
C SER A 492 31.34 19.82 9.72
N LEU A 493 30.12 19.76 9.19
CA LEU A 493 29.76 20.46 7.95
C LEU A 493 29.84 21.99 8.09
N ILE A 494 29.37 22.52 9.21
CA ILE A 494 29.30 23.97 9.40
C ILE A 494 30.51 24.54 10.14
N GLY A 495 31.35 23.67 10.76
CA GLY A 495 32.56 24.10 11.49
C GLY A 495 32.26 24.79 12.80
N MET A 496 31.12 24.49 13.44
CA MET A 496 30.67 25.06 14.72
C MET A 496 30.17 23.94 15.64
N ASN A 497 30.58 23.94 16.89
CA ASN A 497 30.05 23.01 17.88
C ASN A 497 28.69 23.51 18.41
N GLN A 498 28.00 22.67 19.19
CA GLN A 498 26.65 22.97 19.71
C GLN A 498 26.62 24.28 20.51
N GLU A 499 27.66 24.58 21.31
CA GLU A 499 27.72 25.80 22.11
C GLU A 499 27.81 27.05 21.23
N GLN A 500 28.63 26.99 20.18
CA GLN A 500 28.78 28.07 19.21
C GLN A 500 27.48 28.30 18.42
N ILE A 501 26.82 27.20 18.03
CA ILE A 501 25.50 27.28 17.35
C ILE A 501 24.47 27.92 18.26
N SER A 502 24.43 27.49 19.54
CA SER A 502 23.51 28.04 20.52
C SER A 502 23.76 29.54 20.74
N SER A 503 25.02 29.93 20.89
CA SER A 503 25.40 31.35 21.06
C SER A 503 25.02 32.19 19.85
N ASN A 504 25.27 31.70 18.64
CA ASN A 504 24.89 32.38 17.40
C ASN A 504 23.36 32.59 17.34
N ILE A 505 22.59 31.56 17.69
CA ILE A 505 21.11 31.63 17.70
C ILE A 505 20.62 32.63 18.76
N VAL A 506 21.26 32.67 19.93
CA VAL A 506 20.90 33.62 20.99
C VAL A 506 21.19 35.07 20.56
N GLU A 507 22.34 35.28 19.91
CA GLU A 507 22.74 36.64 19.46
C GLU A 507 21.97 37.14 18.24
N ASN A 508 21.76 36.29 17.25
CA ASN A 508 21.29 36.68 15.92
C ASN A 508 19.85 36.20 15.62
N GLY A 509 19.34 35.29 16.43
CA GLY A 509 18.06 34.64 16.21
C GLY A 509 18.16 33.44 15.24
N THR A 510 17.22 32.52 15.36
CA THR A 510 17.16 31.31 14.54
C THR A 510 17.12 31.62 13.04
N MET A 511 16.34 32.61 12.68
CA MET A 511 16.21 33.00 11.25
C MET A 511 17.52 33.52 10.65
N UNK A 512 18.26 34.00 11.36
CA UNK A 512 19.43 34.45 10.92
C UNK A 512 20.41 33.44 10.75
N PHE A 513 20.44 32.67 11.76
CA PHE A 513 21.30 31.50 11.68
C PHE A 513 20.99 30.67 10.43
N VAL A 514 19.75 30.38 10.19
CA VAL A 514 19.29 29.63 9.00
C VAL A 514 19.64 30.39 7.71
N GLN A 515 19.54 31.70 7.70
CA GLN A 515 19.88 32.51 6.53
C GLN A 515 21.39 32.42 6.23
N GLU A 516 22.24 32.48 7.24
CA GLU A 516 23.69 32.26 7.10
C GLU A 516 23.99 30.87 6.51
N LEU A 517 23.29 29.84 6.97
CA LEU A 517 23.41 28.48 6.43
C LEU A 517 22.99 28.43 4.95
N ARG A 518 21.91 29.11 4.60
CA ARG A 518 21.42 29.20 3.21
C ARG A 518 22.48 29.83 2.31
N GLU A 519 23.07 30.92 2.73
CA GLU A 519 24.12 31.60 1.96
C GLU A 519 25.35 30.72 1.72
N ARG A 520 25.65 29.84 2.66
CA ARG A 520 26.81 28.92 2.59
C ARG A 520 26.53 27.64 1.81
N LEU A 521 25.33 27.08 1.91
CA LEU A 521 25.05 25.69 1.50
C LEU A 521 24.08 25.57 0.32
N LEU A 522 23.23 26.56 0.06
CA LEU A 522 22.29 26.45 -1.07
C LEU A 522 23.03 26.34 -2.41
N GLY A 523 22.65 25.34 -3.19
CA GLY A 523 23.32 25.02 -4.46
C GLY A 523 24.57 24.13 -4.34
N UNK A 524 25.18 23.88 -3.14
CA UNK A 524 26.22 23.14 -3.01
C UNK A 524 25.88 21.78 -3.22
N LYS A 525 26.70 21.07 -3.84
CA LYS A 525 26.57 19.63 -4.03
C LYS A 525 27.02 18.89 -2.77
N LEU A 526 26.19 18.03 -2.26
CA LEU A 526 26.39 17.34 -0.99
C LEU A 526 26.28 15.82 -1.20
N ARG A 527 27.26 15.07 -0.68
CA ARG A 527 27.15 13.60 -0.51
C ARG A 527 26.70 13.35 0.93
N ALA A 528 25.71 12.50 1.10
CA ALA A 528 25.16 12.14 2.42
C ALA A 528 25.13 10.63 2.59
N ASN A 529 25.72 10.14 3.68
CA ASN A 529 25.77 8.72 4.03
C ASN A 529 24.82 8.46 5.21
N GLY A 530 24.01 7.41 5.12
CA GLY A 530 23.08 7.14 6.21
C GLY A 530 22.07 6.04 5.94
N ARG A 531 20.88 6.27 6.43
CA ARG A 531 19.75 5.35 6.24
C ARG A 531 18.49 6.12 5.84
N THR A 532 17.65 5.49 5.03
CA THR A 532 16.36 6.07 4.67
C THR A 532 15.26 5.52 5.55
N ILE A 533 14.26 6.35 5.79
CA ILE A 533 12.96 5.96 6.32
C ILE A 533 11.94 6.40 5.28
N VAL A 534 11.07 5.47 4.89
CA VAL A 534 9.96 5.76 3.96
C VAL A 534 8.67 5.65 4.74
N ASP A 535 7.85 6.68 4.69
CA ASP A 535 6.52 6.71 5.32
C ASP A 535 5.51 7.33 4.35
N GLU A 536 4.30 7.58 4.83
CA GLU A 536 3.20 8.14 4.03
C GLU A 536 3.50 9.55 3.48
N GLN A 537 4.46 10.25 4.07
CA GLN A 537 4.87 11.58 3.65
C GLN A 537 6.03 11.55 2.64
N GLY A 538 6.58 10.37 2.38
CA GLY A 538 7.68 10.17 1.44
C GLY A 538 8.97 9.69 2.10
N ALA A 539 10.04 9.74 1.33
CA ALA A 539 11.36 9.27 1.79
C ALA A 539 12.12 10.38 2.52
N MET A 540 12.80 9.98 3.59
CA MET A 540 13.65 10.85 4.40
C MET A 540 14.98 10.16 4.65
N LEU A 541 16.09 10.86 4.42
CA LEU A 541 17.45 10.36 4.68
C LEU A 541 17.93 10.89 6.04
N LEU A 542 18.25 9.99 6.94
CA LEU A 542 18.89 10.29 8.23
C LEU A 542 20.38 10.04 8.07
N SER A 543 21.17 11.13 8.12
CA SER A 543 22.61 11.02 7.79
C SER A 543 23.49 11.16 9.03
N UNK A 544 24.41 10.45 8.92
CA UNK A 544 25.35 10.36 9.73
C UNK A 544 26.56 10.94 9.38
N ASP A 545 26.75 11.08 8.21
CA ASP A 545 27.97 11.66 7.65
C ASP A 545 27.63 12.44 6.37
N VAL A 546 28.14 13.65 6.25
CA VAL A 546 27.92 14.50 5.06
C VAL A 546 29.22 15.18 4.65
N GLU A 547 29.43 15.30 3.34
CA GLU A 547 30.58 16.08 2.78
C GLU A 547 30.12 16.90 1.58
N LEU A 548 30.78 18.05 1.45
CA LEU A 548 30.58 18.88 0.26
C LEU A 548 31.40 18.30 -0.87
N UNK A 549 30.75 17.92 -1.82
CA UNK A 549 31.33 17.41 -2.91
C UNK A 549 31.71 18.50 -3.78
N ASP A 550 32.88 18.40 -4.41
CA ASP A 550 33.38 19.38 -5.40
C ASP A 550 32.51 19.32 -6.67
N ALA A 551 31.92 20.40 -7.02
CA ALA A 551 31.15 20.51 -8.25
C ALA A 551 32.07 20.87 -9.43
N ASP A 552 32.72 19.87 -10.01
CA ASP A 552 33.33 20.07 -11.32
C ASP A 552 32.23 20.08 -12.38
N SER A 553 31.72 21.26 -12.66
CA SER A 553 30.62 21.45 -13.62
C SER A 553 31.03 21.03 -15.05
N VAL A 554 32.30 21.06 -15.39
CA VAL A 554 32.81 20.61 -16.68
C VAL A 554 32.75 19.06 -16.84
N UNK A 555 32.92 18.40 -15.84
CA UNK A 555 32.83 17.09 -15.81
C UNK A 555 31.56 16.59 -15.86
N ALA A 556 30.84 17.18 -15.04
CA ALA A 556 29.41 16.82 -15.00
C ALA A 556 28.74 17.06 -16.36
N ALA A 557 29.01 18.17 -16.99
CA ALA A 557 28.46 18.44 -18.32
C ALA A 557 28.98 17.44 -19.37
N ALA A 558 30.22 17.04 -19.30
CA ALA A 558 30.79 16.04 -20.22
C ALA A 558 30.11 14.66 -20.02
N GLU A 559 29.91 14.25 -18.77
CA GLU A 559 29.22 13.01 -18.43
C GLU A 559 27.78 13.01 -18.95
N LEU A 560 27.04 14.10 -18.75
CA LEU A 560 25.66 14.24 -19.25
C LEU A 560 25.63 14.19 -20.79
N ARG A 561 26.55 14.86 -21.45
CA ARG A 561 26.62 14.82 -22.91
C ARG A 561 26.88 13.40 -23.41
N ALA A 562 27.80 12.68 -22.78
CA ALA A 562 28.12 11.28 -23.11
C ALA A 562 26.88 10.38 -22.89
N LYS A 563 26.20 10.56 -21.76
CA LYS A 563 24.98 9.79 -21.41
C LYS A 563 23.84 10.01 -22.42
N TRP A 564 23.73 11.22 -22.95
CA TRP A 564 22.68 11.57 -23.92
C TRP A 564 23.13 11.41 -25.39
N GLY A 565 24.36 10.93 -25.63
CA GLY A 565 24.89 10.73 -26.97
C GLY A 565 25.13 12.06 -27.75
N VAL A 566 25.28 13.16 -27.02
CA VAL A 566 25.57 14.47 -27.60
C VAL A 566 27.10 14.66 -27.65
N VAL A 567 27.67 14.69 -28.86
CA VAL A 567 29.13 14.87 -29.06
C VAL A 567 29.49 16.34 -28.96
#